data_5657a5ce1e2b5685e819895182e7f9c8
#
_entry.id   5657a5ce1e2b5685e819895182e7f9c8
#
_cell.length_a   1.000
_cell.length_b   1.000
_cell.length_c   1.000
_cell.angle_alpha   90.00
_cell.angle_beta   90.00
_cell.angle_gamma   90.00
#
_symmetry.space_group_name_H-M   'P 1'
#
loop_
_entity.id
_entity.type
_entity.pdbx_description
1 polymer ?
#
loop_
_entity_poly.entity_id
_entity_poly.type
_entity_poly.pdbx_seq_one_letter_code
_entity_poly.pdbx_strand_id
1 'polypeptide(L)'
;MEKKMNLPNPAATIISEAAAPTYDYELKLNPLTRALYFSAGADVQLLKYCPNYDRVKLQGIGGTVIATAMLAFISGSYAFYTIFGPNSPGRDDPLSLGWFTVAILVGLVWAAVIYNLDRLIVATTGHGDGTDRVTWDEVIRALPRFLMACLIGFVISKPLEIRIMKTEID
;
A
#
# COMPACT_ATOMS: atom_id res chain seq x y z
N MET A 1 -26.29 -66.97 -6.16
CA MET A 1 -25.89 -65.87 -5.23
C MET A 1 -25.12 -64.85 -6.05
N GLU A 2 -25.79 -63.85 -6.51
CA GLU A 2 -25.22 -62.82 -7.37
C GLU A 2 -24.67 -61.69 -6.47
N LYS A 3 -23.35 -61.53 -6.45
CA LYS A 3 -22.64 -60.52 -5.70
C LYS A 3 -22.79 -59.21 -6.46
N LYS A 4 -23.79 -58.38 -6.08
CA LYS A 4 -23.92 -56.99 -6.59
C LYS A 4 -22.62 -56.25 -6.31
N MET A 5 -21.85 -56.00 -7.36
CA MET A 5 -20.68 -55.14 -7.35
C MET A 5 -21.15 -53.70 -7.16
N ASN A 6 -20.92 -53.15 -5.97
CA ASN A 6 -21.30 -51.79 -5.61
C ASN A 6 -20.28 -50.84 -6.31
N LEU A 7 -20.62 -50.42 -7.54
CA LEU A 7 -19.85 -49.44 -8.26
C LEU A 7 -19.98 -48.08 -7.53
N PRO A 8 -18.88 -47.42 -7.21
CA PRO A 8 -18.97 -46.07 -6.61
C PRO A 8 -19.68 -45.14 -7.57
N ASN A 9 -20.59 -44.34 -7.02
CA ASN A 9 -21.36 -43.35 -7.79
C ASN A 9 -20.41 -42.36 -8.49
N PRO A 10 -20.37 -42.34 -9.83
CA PRO A 10 -19.45 -41.47 -10.56
C PRO A 10 -19.63 -39.97 -10.22
N ALA A 11 -20.83 -39.55 -9.86
CA ALA A 11 -21.09 -38.17 -9.41
C ALA A 11 -20.44 -37.87 -8.05
N ALA A 12 -20.38 -38.85 -7.13
CA ALA A 12 -19.71 -38.67 -5.84
C ALA A 12 -18.18 -38.60 -5.99
N THR A 13 -17.62 -39.32 -6.96
CA THR A 13 -16.19 -39.30 -7.27
C THR A 13 -15.79 -37.97 -7.89
N ILE A 14 -16.60 -37.41 -8.80
CA ILE A 14 -16.38 -36.10 -9.43
C ILE A 14 -16.48 -35.00 -8.41
N ILE A 15 -17.43 -35.06 -7.47
CA ILE A 15 -17.58 -34.06 -6.40
C ILE A 15 -16.42 -34.14 -5.40
N SER A 16 -15.91 -35.32 -5.11
CA SER A 16 -14.74 -35.55 -4.27
C SER A 16 -13.43 -35.05 -4.91
N GLU A 17 -13.32 -35.16 -6.23
CA GLU A 17 -12.14 -34.71 -6.99
C GLU A 17 -12.18 -33.22 -7.30
N ALA A 18 -13.39 -32.63 -7.36
CA ALA A 18 -13.61 -31.17 -7.47
C ALA A 18 -13.52 -30.43 -6.12
N ALA A 19 -13.31 -31.13 -5.00
CA ALA A 19 -12.94 -30.49 -3.75
C ALA A 19 -11.55 -29.87 -3.96
N ALA A 20 -11.55 -28.55 -4.22
CA ALA A 20 -10.33 -27.77 -4.36
C ALA A 20 -9.36 -28.11 -3.22
N PRO A 21 -8.05 -28.25 -3.49
CA PRO A 21 -7.08 -28.56 -2.47
C PRO A 21 -7.21 -27.56 -1.35
N THR A 22 -7.70 -28.00 -0.21
CA THR A 22 -7.79 -27.14 1.00
C THR A 22 -6.36 -26.97 1.49
N TYR A 23 -5.72 -25.88 1.05
CA TYR A 23 -4.43 -25.49 1.58
C TYR A 23 -4.65 -24.94 2.99
N ASP A 24 -4.46 -25.79 3.99
CA ASP A 24 -4.46 -25.39 5.40
C ASP A 24 -3.00 -25.20 5.83
N TYR A 25 -2.49 -23.97 5.66
CA TYR A 25 -1.15 -23.64 6.11
C TYR A 25 -1.21 -22.99 7.50
N GLU A 26 -0.49 -23.56 8.45
CA GLU A 26 -0.15 -22.83 9.68
C GLU A 26 0.73 -21.61 9.34
N LEU A 27 0.09 -20.47 9.19
CA LEU A 27 0.77 -19.20 8.93
C LEU A 27 1.44 -18.68 10.21
N LYS A 28 2.72 -19.00 10.40
CA LYS A 28 3.58 -18.29 11.37
C LYS A 28 3.85 -16.89 10.80
N LEU A 29 2.96 -15.94 11.12
CA LEU A 29 3.07 -14.58 10.63
C LEU A 29 4.01 -13.78 11.54
N ASN A 30 5.11 -13.31 10.98
CA ASN A 30 5.92 -12.27 11.60
C ASN A 30 5.11 -10.97 11.68
N PRO A 31 5.34 -10.09 12.69
CA PRO A 31 4.62 -8.82 12.83
C PRO A 31 4.73 -7.94 11.58
N LEU A 32 5.88 -7.97 10.89
CA LEU A 32 6.08 -7.26 9.62
C LEU A 32 5.15 -7.79 8.53
N THR A 33 5.08 -9.10 8.35
CA THR A 33 4.22 -9.74 7.34
C THR A 33 2.74 -9.45 7.63
N ARG A 34 2.36 -9.41 8.89
CA ARG A 34 1.00 -9.04 9.31
C ARG A 34 0.68 -7.59 8.96
N ALA A 35 1.62 -6.66 9.17
CA ALA A 35 1.47 -5.26 8.78
C ALA A 35 1.31 -5.11 7.26
N LEU A 36 2.07 -5.87 6.46
CA LEU A 36 1.95 -5.87 4.99
C LEU A 36 0.56 -6.33 4.54
N TYR A 37 0.04 -7.41 5.08
CA TYR A 37 -1.31 -7.89 4.74
C TYR A 37 -2.40 -6.90 5.18
N PHE A 38 -2.25 -6.31 6.37
CA PHE A 38 -3.17 -5.28 6.85
C PHE A 38 -3.17 -4.06 5.92
N SER A 39 -2.00 -3.63 5.44
CA SER A 39 -1.87 -2.51 4.50
C SER A 39 -2.45 -2.83 3.12
N ALA A 40 -2.39 -4.09 2.68
CA ALA A 40 -3.04 -4.56 1.46
C ALA A 40 -4.57 -4.71 1.61
N GLY A 41 -5.14 -4.53 2.81
CA GLY A 41 -6.56 -4.76 3.07
C GLY A 41 -6.97 -6.24 3.05
N ALA A 42 -6.00 -7.15 3.15
CA ALA A 42 -6.25 -8.59 3.09
C ALA A 42 -6.63 -9.16 4.46
N ASP A 43 -7.64 -10.06 4.47
CA ASP A 43 -7.99 -10.80 5.68
C ASP A 43 -7.02 -11.97 5.89
N VAL A 44 -6.32 -11.91 7.02
CA VAL A 44 -5.33 -12.93 7.40
C VAL A 44 -5.97 -14.33 7.56
N GLN A 45 -7.26 -14.41 7.90
CA GLN A 45 -7.95 -15.68 8.05
C GLN A 45 -8.18 -16.37 6.71
N LEU A 46 -8.51 -15.58 5.67
CA LEU A 46 -8.71 -16.08 4.31
C LEU A 46 -7.38 -16.49 3.65
N LEU A 47 -6.28 -15.87 4.04
CA LEU A 47 -4.96 -16.16 3.48
C LEU A 47 -4.49 -17.61 3.76
N LYS A 48 -5.02 -18.28 4.78
CA LYS A 48 -4.68 -19.68 5.06
C LYS A 48 -5.09 -20.61 3.91
N TYR A 49 -6.11 -20.25 3.18
CA TYR A 49 -6.68 -21.01 2.07
C TYR A 49 -6.17 -20.57 0.70
N CYS A 50 -5.37 -19.49 0.65
CA CYS A 50 -4.84 -18.97 -0.61
C CYS A 50 -3.52 -19.64 -0.99
N PRO A 51 -3.26 -19.85 -2.30
CA PRO A 51 -1.98 -20.30 -2.80
C PRO A 51 -0.86 -19.30 -2.48
N ASN A 52 0.37 -19.77 -2.44
CA ASN A 52 1.53 -18.95 -2.06
C ASN A 52 1.74 -17.73 -3.00
N TYR A 53 1.38 -17.90 -4.29
CA TYR A 53 1.46 -16.81 -5.27
C TYR A 53 0.62 -15.59 -4.87
N ASP A 54 -0.62 -15.78 -4.48
CA ASP A 54 -1.52 -14.70 -4.06
C ASP A 54 -1.03 -14.02 -2.79
N ARG A 55 -0.42 -14.78 -1.88
CA ARG A 55 0.19 -14.23 -0.67
C ARG A 55 1.33 -13.28 -0.97
N VAL A 56 2.24 -13.68 -1.86
CA VAL A 56 3.37 -12.85 -2.29
C VAL A 56 2.88 -11.59 -3.00
N LYS A 57 1.86 -11.71 -3.85
CA LYS A 57 1.23 -10.57 -4.52
C LYS A 57 0.66 -9.56 -3.51
N LEU A 58 -0.09 -10.04 -2.51
CA LEU A 58 -0.66 -9.18 -1.46
C LEU A 58 0.42 -8.54 -0.57
N GLN A 59 1.51 -9.25 -0.27
CA GLN A 59 2.65 -8.66 0.44
C GLN A 59 3.30 -7.54 -0.37
N GLY A 60 3.46 -7.72 -1.68
CA GLY A 60 3.97 -6.69 -2.58
C GLY A 60 3.10 -5.45 -2.58
N ILE A 61 1.78 -5.62 -2.71
CA ILE A 61 0.81 -4.52 -2.66
C ILE A 61 0.88 -3.77 -1.32
N GLY A 62 0.86 -4.49 -0.20
CA GLY A 62 0.98 -3.88 1.13
C GLY A 62 2.32 -3.18 1.34
N GLY A 63 3.40 -3.73 0.76
CA GLY A 63 4.73 -3.12 0.77
C GLY A 63 4.76 -1.78 0.04
N THR A 64 4.11 -1.66 -1.11
CA THR A 64 4.03 -0.37 -1.84
C THR A 64 3.25 0.69 -1.05
N VAL A 65 2.14 0.31 -0.39
CA VAL A 65 1.37 1.23 0.47
C VAL A 65 2.20 1.76 1.63
N ILE A 66 2.99 0.92 2.29
CA ILE A 66 3.88 1.35 3.37
C ILE A 66 5.00 2.23 2.83
N ALA A 67 5.61 1.86 1.71
CA ALA A 67 6.70 2.63 1.11
C ALA A 67 6.24 4.04 0.69
N THR A 68 5.06 4.18 0.08
CA THR A 68 4.50 5.49 -0.27
C THR A 68 4.20 6.35 0.96
N ALA A 69 3.69 5.76 2.04
CA ALA A 69 3.47 6.46 3.30
C ALA A 69 4.79 6.94 3.94
N MET A 70 5.85 6.12 3.90
CA MET A 70 7.17 6.53 4.40
C MET A 70 7.77 7.67 3.57
N LEU A 71 7.65 7.62 2.25
CA LEU A 71 8.07 8.73 1.38
C LEU A 71 7.26 9.99 1.64
N ALA A 72 5.95 9.86 1.85
CA ALA A 72 5.10 10.99 2.22
C ALA A 72 5.49 11.60 3.56
N PHE A 73 5.86 10.79 4.54
CA PHE A 73 6.39 11.25 5.83
C PHE A 73 7.63 12.11 5.66
N ILE A 74 8.62 11.58 4.96
CA ILE A 74 9.92 12.27 4.75
C ILE A 74 9.70 13.57 3.97
N SER A 75 8.96 13.51 2.85
CA SER A 75 8.72 14.67 1.99
C SER A 75 7.88 15.74 2.70
N GLY A 76 6.83 15.36 3.41
CA GLY A 76 5.97 16.26 4.16
C GLY A 76 6.69 16.95 5.30
N SER A 77 7.48 16.21 6.09
CA SER A 77 8.30 16.77 7.16
C SER A 77 9.35 17.74 6.63
N TYR A 78 10.03 17.36 5.55
CA TYR A 78 11.03 18.23 4.91
C TYR A 78 10.40 19.48 4.33
N ALA A 79 9.29 19.36 3.60
CA ALA A 79 8.61 20.50 3.00
C ALA A 79 8.14 21.49 4.07
N PHE A 80 7.52 20.99 5.15
CA PHE A 80 7.07 21.84 6.24
C PHE A 80 8.22 22.57 6.94
N TYR A 81 9.29 21.83 7.27
CA TYR A 81 10.48 22.44 7.88
C TYR A 81 11.12 23.49 6.99
N THR A 82 11.11 23.26 5.69
CA THR A 82 11.70 24.19 4.70
C THR A 82 10.89 25.47 4.54
N ILE A 83 9.56 25.40 4.59
CA ILE A 83 8.67 26.54 4.38
C ILE A 83 8.52 27.38 5.66
N PHE A 84 8.35 26.71 6.81
CA PHE A 84 8.01 27.35 8.08
C PHE A 84 9.16 27.41 9.09
N GLY A 85 10.25 26.69 8.84
CA GLY A 85 11.43 26.72 9.69
C GLY A 85 12.09 28.09 9.72
N PRO A 86 12.91 28.39 10.75
CA PRO A 86 13.59 29.66 10.90
C PRO A 86 14.63 29.85 9.81
N ASN A 87 14.22 30.39 8.68
CA ASN A 87 15.05 30.75 7.53
C ASN A 87 15.55 32.18 7.63
N SER A 88 16.08 32.63 8.77
CA SER A 88 16.75 33.94 8.82
C SER A 88 18.23 33.74 8.52
N PRO A 89 18.74 34.28 7.40
CA PRO A 89 20.19 34.34 7.15
C PRO A 89 20.82 35.20 8.25
N GLY A 90 21.71 34.61 9.02
CA GLY A 90 22.43 35.28 10.11
C GLY A 90 22.08 34.82 11.52
N ARG A 91 21.22 33.86 11.69
CA ARG A 91 20.97 33.25 12.98
C ARG A 91 21.64 31.89 13.02
N ASP A 92 22.76 31.81 13.69
CA ASP A 92 23.49 30.58 14.02
C ASP A 92 22.75 29.73 15.10
N ASP A 93 21.41 29.67 15.03
CA ASP A 93 20.65 28.83 15.94
C ASP A 93 20.76 27.37 15.47
N PRO A 94 21.37 26.50 16.29
CA PRO A 94 21.34 25.07 16.01
C PRO A 94 19.87 24.65 15.95
N LEU A 95 19.51 23.86 14.94
CA LEU A 95 18.23 23.19 14.71
C LEU A 95 17.23 23.50 15.81
N SER A 96 16.33 24.46 15.60
CA SER A 96 15.36 24.80 16.64
C SER A 96 14.50 23.57 16.87
N LEU A 97 14.77 22.86 17.96
CA LEU A 97 14.17 21.55 18.30
C LEU A 97 12.64 21.62 18.23
N GLY A 98 12.07 22.79 18.56
CA GLY A 98 10.63 23.02 18.48
C GLY A 98 10.09 22.91 17.04
N TRP A 99 10.69 23.57 16.07
CA TRP A 99 10.25 23.52 14.66
C TRP A 99 10.47 22.16 14.04
N PHE A 100 11.56 21.48 14.41
CA PHE A 100 11.82 20.10 13.99
C PHE A 100 10.74 19.13 14.49
N THR A 101 10.33 19.26 15.75
CA THR A 101 9.25 18.43 16.33
C THR A 101 7.92 18.70 15.63
N VAL A 102 7.57 19.96 15.36
CA VAL A 102 6.34 20.29 14.63
C VAL A 102 6.37 19.75 13.20
N ALA A 103 7.51 19.84 12.51
CA ALA A 103 7.67 19.30 11.16
C ALA A 103 7.47 17.76 11.13
N ILE A 104 7.99 17.04 12.13
CA ILE A 104 7.76 15.59 12.26
C ILE A 104 6.28 15.29 12.47
N LEU A 105 5.60 16.02 13.36
CA LEU A 105 4.16 15.81 13.62
C LEU A 105 3.31 16.06 12.37
N VAL A 106 3.58 17.14 11.64
CA VAL A 106 2.88 17.44 10.38
C VAL A 106 3.17 16.37 9.33
N GLY A 107 4.42 15.96 9.19
CA GLY A 107 4.79 14.86 8.28
C GLY A 107 4.10 13.54 8.62
N LEU A 108 3.93 13.25 9.91
CA LEU A 108 3.24 12.05 10.37
C LEU A 108 1.74 12.08 10.04
N VAL A 109 1.08 13.22 10.24
CA VAL A 109 -0.32 13.43 9.83
C VAL A 109 -0.45 13.28 8.32
N TRP A 110 0.46 13.88 7.55
CA TRP A 110 0.49 13.77 6.09
C TRP A 110 0.65 12.33 5.62
N ALA A 111 1.62 11.60 6.19
CA ALA A 111 1.83 10.18 5.91
C ALA A 111 0.60 9.34 6.23
N ALA A 112 -0.09 9.62 7.34
CA ALA A 112 -1.31 8.91 7.71
C ALA A 112 -2.44 9.15 6.71
N VAL A 113 -2.58 10.37 6.17
CA VAL A 113 -3.55 10.68 5.11
C VAL A 113 -3.23 9.89 3.84
N ILE A 114 -1.98 9.92 3.38
CA ILE A 114 -1.55 9.17 2.18
C ILE A 114 -1.72 7.66 2.37
N TYR A 115 -1.31 7.13 3.53
CA TYR A 115 -1.50 5.72 3.86
C TYR A 115 -2.97 5.27 3.77
N ASN A 116 -3.89 6.06 4.36
CA ASN A 116 -5.31 5.73 4.33
C ASN A 116 -5.90 5.83 2.92
N LEU A 117 -5.49 6.82 2.14
CA LEU A 117 -5.92 6.96 0.74
C LEU A 117 -5.43 5.78 -0.10
N ASP A 118 -4.15 5.43 -0.02
CA ASP A 118 -3.58 4.30 -0.75
C ASP A 118 -4.25 2.98 -0.35
N ARG A 119 -4.46 2.76 0.95
CA ARG A 119 -5.15 1.59 1.46
C ARG A 119 -6.59 1.49 0.96
N LEU A 120 -7.32 2.61 0.96
CA LEU A 120 -8.70 2.67 0.45
C LEU A 120 -8.74 2.29 -1.04
N ILE A 121 -7.84 2.85 -1.85
CA ILE A 121 -7.77 2.57 -3.28
C ILE A 121 -7.46 1.09 -3.53
N VAL A 122 -6.48 0.53 -2.81
CA VAL A 122 -6.14 -0.89 -2.93
C VAL A 122 -7.31 -1.79 -2.52
N ALA A 123 -7.99 -1.48 -1.43
CA ALA A 123 -9.15 -2.24 -0.96
C ALA A 123 -10.33 -2.21 -1.94
N THR A 124 -10.53 -1.08 -2.64
CA THR A 124 -11.59 -0.94 -3.65
C THR A 124 -11.24 -1.57 -5.00
N THR A 125 -9.94 -1.63 -5.34
CA THR A 125 -9.46 -2.18 -6.63
C THR A 125 -9.21 -3.69 -6.55
N GLY A 126 -9.17 -4.28 -5.35
CA GLY A 126 -8.77 -5.67 -5.09
C GLY A 126 -9.71 -6.77 -5.61
N HIS A 127 -10.79 -6.43 -6.30
CA HIS A 127 -11.66 -7.37 -7.00
C HIS A 127 -11.28 -7.40 -8.49
N GLY A 128 -10.10 -7.96 -8.80
CA GLY A 128 -9.74 -8.25 -10.18
C GLY A 128 -10.60 -9.39 -10.74
N ASP A 129 -10.93 -9.33 -12.03
CA ASP A 129 -11.71 -10.34 -12.77
C ASP A 129 -11.00 -11.69 -12.93
N GLY A 130 -9.88 -11.93 -12.23
CA GLY A 130 -9.09 -13.16 -12.34
C GLY A 130 -8.44 -13.38 -13.73
N THR A 131 -8.48 -12.39 -14.61
CA THR A 131 -7.80 -12.43 -15.91
C THR A 131 -6.45 -11.75 -15.83
N ASP A 132 -5.42 -12.35 -16.42
CA ASP A 132 -4.05 -11.80 -16.49
C ASP A 132 -3.94 -10.56 -17.42
N ARG A 133 -5.04 -10.03 -17.91
CA ARG A 133 -5.08 -8.88 -18.81
C ARG A 133 -5.52 -7.63 -18.07
N VAL A 134 -4.73 -6.57 -18.20
CA VAL A 134 -5.11 -5.25 -17.70
C VAL A 134 -6.37 -4.77 -18.44
N THR A 135 -7.47 -4.69 -17.74
CA THR A 135 -8.77 -4.25 -18.26
C THR A 135 -8.92 -2.74 -18.08
N TRP A 136 -9.65 -2.08 -19.00
CA TRP A 136 -9.94 -0.64 -18.90
C TRP A 136 -10.58 -0.24 -17.56
N ASP A 137 -11.38 -1.12 -16.97
CA ASP A 137 -11.98 -0.89 -15.64
C ASP A 137 -10.93 -0.82 -14.52
N GLU A 138 -9.85 -1.58 -14.62
CA GLU A 138 -8.72 -1.51 -13.67
C GLU A 138 -7.95 -0.21 -13.82
N VAL A 139 -7.77 0.27 -15.07
CA VAL A 139 -7.12 1.57 -15.35
C VAL A 139 -7.96 2.72 -14.79
N ILE A 140 -9.29 2.69 -14.97
CA ILE A 140 -10.20 3.72 -14.43
C ILE A 140 -10.17 3.72 -12.90
N ARG A 141 -10.10 2.56 -12.26
CA ARG A 141 -9.98 2.45 -10.79
C ARG A 141 -8.62 2.94 -10.28
N ALA A 142 -7.55 2.81 -11.07
CA ALA A 142 -6.23 3.35 -10.75
C ALA A 142 -6.11 4.87 -11.01
N LEU A 143 -7.01 5.44 -11.82
CA LEU A 143 -6.99 6.85 -12.21
C LEU A 143 -6.99 7.84 -11.03
N PRO A 144 -7.82 7.67 -9.97
CA PRO A 144 -7.81 8.56 -8.81
C PRO A 144 -6.45 8.63 -8.14
N ARG A 145 -5.75 7.50 -8.01
CA ARG A 145 -4.40 7.44 -7.44
C ARG A 145 -3.39 8.20 -8.31
N PHE A 146 -3.48 8.01 -9.61
CA PHE A 146 -2.61 8.71 -10.57
C PHE A 146 -2.83 10.22 -10.52
N LEU A 147 -4.08 10.68 -10.52
CA LEU A 147 -4.43 12.10 -10.40
C LEU A 147 -3.94 12.70 -9.08
N MET A 148 -4.13 12.00 -7.96
CA MET A 148 -3.63 12.45 -6.66
C MET A 148 -2.10 12.53 -6.64
N ALA A 149 -1.40 11.57 -7.21
CA ALA A 149 0.05 11.60 -7.31
C ALA A 149 0.55 12.79 -8.15
N CYS A 150 -0.10 13.08 -9.27
CA CYS A 150 0.19 14.25 -10.11
C CYS A 150 -0.06 15.56 -9.39
N LEU A 151 -1.20 15.69 -8.68
CA LEU A 151 -1.54 16.90 -7.91
C LEU A 151 -0.54 17.15 -6.78
N ILE A 152 -0.21 16.10 -6.02
CA ILE A 152 0.76 16.19 -4.92
C ILE A 152 2.15 16.54 -5.47
N GLY A 153 2.59 15.90 -6.56
CA GLY A 153 3.86 16.20 -7.23
C GLY A 153 3.92 17.65 -7.70
N PHE A 154 2.85 18.16 -8.29
CA PHE A 154 2.76 19.56 -8.73
C PHE A 154 2.81 20.55 -7.56
N VAL A 155 2.08 20.31 -6.48
CA VAL A 155 2.06 21.16 -5.29
C VAL A 155 3.42 21.20 -4.59
N ILE A 156 4.12 20.05 -4.52
CA ILE A 156 5.46 19.98 -3.89
C ILE A 156 6.54 20.59 -4.80
N SER A 157 6.39 20.51 -6.12
CA SER A 157 7.34 21.05 -7.09
C SER A 157 7.51 22.56 -6.97
N LYS A 158 6.42 23.30 -6.74
CA LYS A 158 6.44 24.77 -6.69
C LYS A 158 7.35 25.36 -5.61
N PRO A 159 7.26 24.99 -4.33
CA PRO A 159 8.16 25.51 -3.30
C PRO A 159 9.61 25.07 -3.50
N LEU A 160 9.84 23.90 -4.10
CA LEU A 160 11.19 23.42 -4.41
C LEU A 160 11.84 24.27 -5.50
N GLU A 161 11.10 24.58 -6.57
CA GLU A 161 11.54 25.43 -7.68
C GLU A 161 11.94 26.82 -7.19
N ILE A 162 11.08 27.46 -6.38
CA ILE A 162 11.34 28.78 -5.80
C ILE A 162 12.63 28.78 -4.96
N ARG A 163 12.88 27.72 -4.21
CA ARG A 163 14.06 27.62 -3.35
C ARG A 163 15.36 27.42 -4.15
N ILE A 164 15.32 26.60 -5.20
CA ILE A 164 16.47 26.37 -6.07
C ILE A 164 16.82 27.68 -6.80
N MET A 165 15.84 28.37 -7.35
CA MET A 165 16.06 29.63 -8.05
C MET A 165 16.55 30.76 -7.12
N LYS A 166 16.14 30.78 -5.86
CA LYS A 166 16.62 31.78 -4.89
C LYS A 166 18.11 31.66 -4.60
N THR A 167 18.66 30.43 -4.65
CA THR A 167 20.08 30.18 -4.43
C THR A 167 20.95 30.62 -5.63
N GLU A 168 20.36 30.81 -6.82
CA GLU A 168 21.07 31.28 -8.01
C GLU A 168 21.01 32.83 -8.19
N ILE A 169 20.14 33.52 -7.44
CA ILE A 169 19.94 34.95 -7.57
C ILE A 169 20.69 35.74 -6.48
N ASP A 170 21.07 35.11 -5.36
CA ASP A 170 21.93 35.67 -4.29
C ASP A 170 23.41 35.34 -4.52
#